data_e4e862a9467b590de12a1ca1703ac4a3
#
_entry.id   e4e862a9467b590de12a1ca1703ac4a3
#
_cell.length_a   1.000
_cell.length_b   1.000
_cell.length_c   1.000
_cell.angle_alpha   90.00
_cell.angle_beta   90.00
_cell.angle_gamma   90.00
#
_symmetry.space_group_name_H-M   'P 1'
#
loop_
_entity.id
_entity.type
_entity.pdbx_description
1 polymer ?
#
loop_
_entity_poly.entity_id
_entity_poly.type
_entity_poly.pdbx_seq_one_letter_code
_entity_poly.pdbx_strand_id
1 'polypeptide(L)'
;MKFKQQAVYALLTAILAGVVTYVTQAMGGLGHPGCKEMGNALTFISFCTWACYFVAGCNVKGALNWIWSMFGGAICAALMFILTFAFIGIGYLPAVSIAVIIVVWFMMFPEKVKMNGAAVFIGTAMFFALHAACPSFIDGSIGKYCWVIVAEMIYTAIGLLAGFLTIWFSQITAPLGKDK
;
A
#
# COMPACT_ATOMS: atom_id res chain seq x y z
N MET A 1 11.44 5.91 27.12
CA MET A 1 11.18 7.36 26.90
C MET A 1 10.59 7.95 28.17
N LYS A 2 11.04 9.15 28.60
CA LYS A 2 10.39 9.85 29.71
C LYS A 2 8.99 10.36 29.26
N PHE A 3 8.06 10.48 30.17
CA PHE A 3 6.67 10.84 29.87
C PHE A 3 6.55 12.10 28.98
N LYS A 4 7.31 13.16 29.29
CA LYS A 4 7.31 14.40 28.50
C LYS A 4 7.75 14.19 27.05
N GLN A 5 8.80 13.41 26.83
CA GLN A 5 9.28 13.05 25.50
C GLN A 5 8.23 12.23 24.75
N GLN A 6 7.63 11.26 25.42
CA GLN A 6 6.60 10.41 24.83
C GLN A 6 5.35 11.19 24.46
N ALA A 7 4.93 12.15 25.32
CA ALA A 7 3.75 12.97 25.05
C ALA A 7 3.95 13.86 23.81
N VAL A 8 5.12 14.51 23.66
CA VAL A 8 5.42 15.35 22.50
C VAL A 8 5.51 14.48 21.23
N TYR A 9 6.20 13.35 21.29
CA TYR A 9 6.28 12.41 20.17
C TYR A 9 4.90 11.92 19.73
N ALA A 10 4.05 11.52 20.68
CA ALA A 10 2.69 11.05 20.40
C ALA A 10 1.83 12.15 19.77
N LEU A 11 1.96 13.40 20.26
CA LEU A 11 1.23 14.55 19.69
C LEU A 11 1.65 14.80 18.23
N LEU A 12 2.95 14.83 17.93
CA LEU A 12 3.46 15.03 16.57
C LEU A 12 2.98 13.91 15.63
N THR A 13 3.02 12.68 16.10
CA THR A 13 2.54 11.52 15.32
C THR A 13 1.02 11.58 15.09
N ALA A 14 0.25 12.02 16.08
CA ALA A 14 -1.21 12.19 15.95
C ALA A 14 -1.56 13.31 14.96
N ILE A 15 -0.85 14.44 14.99
CA ILE A 15 -1.01 15.51 13.99
C ILE A 15 -0.69 14.99 12.59
N LEU A 16 0.42 14.26 12.44
CA LEU A 16 0.80 13.65 11.16
C LEU A 16 -0.30 12.69 10.66
N ALA A 17 -0.87 11.87 11.53
CA ALA A 17 -1.98 10.97 11.16
C ALA A 17 -3.20 11.75 10.65
N GLY A 18 -3.56 12.85 11.32
CA GLY A 18 -4.63 13.74 10.87
C GLY A 18 -4.34 14.35 9.50
N VAL A 19 -3.11 14.83 9.28
CA VAL A 19 -2.68 15.37 7.97
C VAL A 19 -2.72 14.31 6.88
N VAL A 20 -2.20 13.11 7.13
CA VAL A 20 -2.24 12.00 6.18
C VAL A 20 -3.68 11.66 5.83
N THR A 21 -4.57 11.56 6.82
CA THR A 21 -5.99 11.29 6.60
C THR A 21 -6.63 12.38 5.73
N TYR A 22 -6.42 13.64 6.08
CA TYR A 22 -6.97 14.77 5.33
C TYR A 22 -6.49 14.78 3.89
N VAL A 23 -5.18 14.67 3.65
CA VAL A 23 -4.58 14.70 2.32
C VAL A 23 -5.08 13.54 1.46
N THR A 24 -5.04 12.31 2.00
CA THR A 24 -5.44 11.12 1.27
C THR A 24 -6.93 11.11 0.91
N GLN A 25 -7.78 11.61 1.80
CA GLN A 25 -9.21 11.75 1.49
C GLN A 25 -9.50 12.90 0.52
N ALA A 26 -8.82 14.05 0.68
CA ALA A 26 -8.97 15.18 -0.23
C ALA A 26 -8.50 14.86 -1.66
N MET A 27 -7.46 14.02 -1.81
CA MET A 27 -7.00 13.54 -3.11
C MET A 27 -8.03 12.62 -3.79
N GLY A 28 -8.95 12.06 -3.05
CA GLY A 28 -10.08 11.17 -3.38
C GLY A 28 -10.09 10.63 -4.80
N GLY A 29 -9.74 9.35 -4.98
CA GLY A 29 -9.75 8.70 -6.28
C GLY A 29 -8.87 9.34 -7.36
N LEU A 30 -7.92 10.23 -7.00
CA LEU A 30 -7.07 10.99 -7.94
C LEU A 30 -7.86 11.64 -9.09
N GLY A 31 -9.09 12.08 -8.80
CA GLY A 31 -9.99 12.72 -9.79
C GLY A 31 -10.66 11.76 -10.75
N HIS A 32 -10.57 10.44 -10.56
CA HIS A 32 -11.26 9.50 -11.42
C HIS A 32 -12.79 9.55 -11.18
N PRO A 33 -13.62 9.83 -12.19
CA PRO A 33 -15.06 10.11 -12.00
C PRO A 33 -15.87 8.97 -11.38
N GLY A 34 -15.40 7.73 -11.52
CA GLY A 34 -16.08 6.53 -11.00
C GLY A 34 -15.64 6.09 -9.60
N CYS A 35 -14.74 6.82 -8.94
CA CYS A 35 -14.06 6.35 -7.74
C CYS A 35 -14.02 7.37 -6.59
N LYS A 36 -15.01 8.27 -6.51
CA LYS A 36 -15.10 9.24 -5.41
C LYS A 36 -15.15 8.57 -4.02
N GLU A 37 -15.69 7.36 -3.95
CA GLU A 37 -15.82 6.57 -2.72
C GLU A 37 -14.52 5.88 -2.28
N MET A 38 -13.48 5.90 -3.11
CA MET A 38 -12.18 5.29 -2.79
C MET A 38 -11.38 6.00 -1.70
N GLY A 39 -11.77 7.20 -1.28
CA GLY A 39 -11.00 7.97 -0.30
C GLY A 39 -10.64 7.18 0.96
N ASN A 40 -11.57 6.40 1.51
CA ASN A 40 -11.35 5.57 2.69
C ASN A 40 -10.38 4.40 2.41
N ALA A 41 -10.53 3.71 1.29
CA ALA A 41 -9.65 2.60 0.90
C ALA A 41 -8.22 3.10 0.63
N LEU A 42 -8.07 4.25 0.03
CA LEU A 42 -6.78 4.88 -0.23
C LEU A 42 -6.10 5.33 1.07
N THR A 43 -6.85 5.92 2.01
CA THR A 43 -6.36 6.23 3.36
C THR A 43 -5.87 4.98 4.07
N PHE A 44 -6.60 3.87 3.98
CA PHE A 44 -6.20 2.58 4.54
C PHE A 44 -4.82 2.12 4.01
N ILE A 45 -4.58 2.23 2.69
CA ILE A 45 -3.28 1.88 2.10
C ILE A 45 -2.16 2.71 2.74
N SER A 46 -2.35 4.02 2.87
CA SER A 46 -1.32 4.89 3.45
C SER A 46 -1.01 4.54 4.90
N PHE A 47 -1.99 4.17 5.71
CA PHE A 47 -1.76 3.72 7.09
C PHE A 47 -1.07 2.35 7.14
N CYS A 48 -1.47 1.40 6.31
CA CYS A 48 -0.81 0.10 6.25
C CYS A 48 0.65 0.23 5.82
N THR A 49 0.93 1.02 4.80
CA THR A 49 2.29 1.23 4.30
C THR A 49 3.13 2.10 5.23
N TRP A 50 2.52 2.96 6.04
CA TRP A 50 3.17 3.60 7.17
C TRP A 50 3.72 2.57 8.15
N ALA A 51 2.92 1.58 8.55
CA ALA A 51 3.37 0.47 9.38
C ALA A 51 4.47 -0.36 8.66
N CYS A 52 4.33 -0.58 7.37
CA CYS A 52 5.32 -1.30 6.56
C CYS A 52 6.70 -0.63 6.54
N TYR A 53 6.79 0.69 6.73
CA TYR A 53 8.08 1.38 6.85
C TYR A 53 8.93 0.85 8.01
N PHE A 54 8.29 0.53 9.13
CA PHE A 54 8.99 -0.05 10.29
C PHE A 54 9.47 -1.47 10.00
N VAL A 55 8.68 -2.26 9.28
CA VAL A 55 9.05 -3.61 8.83
C VAL A 55 10.15 -3.56 7.78
N ALA A 56 10.19 -2.52 6.94
CA ALA A 56 11.22 -2.30 5.93
C ALA A 56 12.58 -1.90 6.53
N GLY A 57 12.70 -1.81 7.86
CA GLY A 57 13.94 -1.52 8.58
C GLY A 57 14.19 -0.03 8.84
N CYS A 58 13.17 0.80 8.79
CA CYS A 58 13.21 2.23 9.15
C CYS A 58 14.26 3.04 8.36
N ASN A 59 14.51 2.69 7.11
CA ASN A 59 15.49 3.37 6.26
C ASN A 59 15.00 3.51 4.82
N VAL A 60 15.58 4.47 4.10
CA VAL A 60 15.17 4.82 2.73
C VAL A 60 15.37 3.67 1.76
N LYS A 61 16.47 2.91 1.89
CA LYS A 61 16.75 1.76 1.00
C LYS A 61 15.69 0.67 1.16
N GLY A 62 15.30 0.37 2.40
CA GLY A 62 14.23 -0.57 2.69
C GLY A 62 12.88 -0.09 2.15
N ALA A 63 12.57 1.21 2.32
CA ALA A 63 11.34 1.81 1.78
C ALA A 63 11.29 1.72 0.24
N LEU A 64 12.37 2.02 -0.46
CA LEU A 64 12.44 1.91 -1.92
C LEU A 64 12.29 0.46 -2.40
N ASN A 65 12.91 -0.49 -1.71
CA ASN A 65 12.71 -1.91 -2.02
C ASN A 65 11.26 -2.34 -1.75
N TRP A 66 10.63 -1.78 -0.71
CA TRP A 66 9.24 -2.05 -0.40
C TRP A 66 8.30 -1.55 -1.50
N ILE A 67 8.43 -0.29 -1.96
CA ILE A 67 7.66 0.25 -3.10
C ILE A 67 7.83 -0.62 -4.34
N TRP A 68 9.07 -0.96 -4.69
CA TRP A 68 9.37 -1.82 -5.84
C TRP A 68 8.67 -3.17 -5.74
N SER A 69 8.68 -3.76 -4.55
CA SER A 69 8.08 -5.07 -4.31
C SER A 69 6.55 -5.01 -4.33
N MET A 70 5.94 -3.97 -3.75
CA MET A 70 4.50 -3.75 -3.83
C MET A 70 4.02 -3.50 -5.26
N PHE A 71 4.78 -2.76 -6.06
CA PHE A 71 4.51 -2.59 -7.48
C PHE A 71 4.46 -3.93 -8.22
N GLY A 72 5.42 -4.83 -7.94
CA GLY A 72 5.38 -6.20 -8.46
C GLY A 72 4.13 -6.97 -8.01
N GLY A 73 3.72 -6.80 -6.76
CA GLY A 73 2.50 -7.38 -6.21
C GLY A 73 1.23 -6.89 -6.90
N ALA A 74 1.14 -5.58 -7.15
CA ALA A 74 0.02 -4.98 -7.87
C ALA A 74 -0.10 -5.50 -9.32
N ILE A 75 1.04 -5.67 -10.01
CA ILE A 75 1.07 -6.30 -11.34
C ILE A 75 0.57 -7.75 -11.25
N CYS A 76 1.00 -8.52 -10.25
CA CYS A 76 0.53 -9.88 -10.04
C CYS A 76 -0.98 -9.92 -9.81
N ALA A 77 -1.55 -9.00 -9.02
CA ALA A 77 -2.99 -8.91 -8.82
C ALA A 77 -3.74 -8.60 -10.12
N ALA A 78 -3.25 -7.63 -10.91
CA ALA A 78 -3.83 -7.33 -12.22
C ALA A 78 -3.83 -8.55 -13.15
N LEU A 79 -2.73 -9.32 -13.17
CA LEU A 79 -2.63 -10.58 -13.92
C LEU A 79 -3.64 -11.64 -13.42
N MET A 80 -3.87 -11.74 -12.10
CA MET A 80 -4.89 -12.64 -11.56
C MET A 80 -6.28 -12.30 -12.11
N PHE A 81 -6.64 -11.01 -12.15
CA PHE A 81 -7.93 -10.60 -12.74
C PHE A 81 -7.99 -10.90 -14.24
N ILE A 82 -6.96 -10.58 -15.01
CA ILE A 82 -6.90 -10.86 -16.45
C ILE A 82 -7.07 -12.36 -16.73
N LEU A 83 -6.36 -13.20 -16.01
CA LEU A 83 -6.47 -14.66 -16.14
C LEU A 83 -7.85 -15.17 -15.71
N THR A 84 -8.44 -14.59 -14.64
CA THR A 84 -9.79 -14.93 -14.21
C THR A 84 -10.80 -14.69 -15.33
N PHE A 85 -10.72 -13.53 -16.00
CA PHE A 85 -11.58 -13.25 -17.15
C PHE A 85 -11.30 -14.15 -18.35
N ALA A 86 -10.04 -14.49 -18.61
CA ALA A 86 -9.68 -15.43 -19.66
C ALA A 86 -10.26 -16.83 -19.42
N PHE A 87 -10.37 -17.27 -18.18
CA PHE A 87 -10.91 -18.56 -17.80
C PHE A 87 -12.39 -18.54 -17.41
N ILE A 88 -13.10 -17.41 -17.56
CA ILE A 88 -14.45 -17.24 -17.06
C ILE A 88 -15.45 -18.30 -17.59
N GLY A 89 -15.16 -18.89 -18.76
CA GLY A 89 -15.99 -19.93 -19.38
C GLY A 89 -16.18 -21.18 -18.55
N ILE A 90 -15.33 -21.46 -17.56
CA ILE A 90 -15.47 -22.59 -16.63
C ILE A 90 -16.21 -22.22 -15.34
N GLY A 91 -16.70 -20.97 -15.24
CA GLY A 91 -17.33 -20.40 -14.06
C GLY A 91 -16.36 -19.55 -13.22
N TYR A 92 -16.89 -18.55 -12.52
CA TYR A 92 -16.09 -17.57 -11.80
C TYR A 92 -15.18 -18.17 -10.71
N LEU A 93 -15.71 -19.04 -9.85
CA LEU A 93 -14.94 -19.62 -8.72
C LEU A 93 -13.77 -20.50 -9.19
N PRO A 94 -13.96 -21.44 -10.11
CA PRO A 94 -12.82 -22.19 -10.67
C PRO A 94 -11.81 -21.29 -11.39
N ALA A 95 -12.27 -20.31 -12.18
CA ALA A 95 -11.42 -19.41 -12.93
C ALA A 95 -10.50 -18.59 -12.02
N VAL A 96 -11.05 -17.96 -10.97
CA VAL A 96 -10.25 -17.18 -10.01
C VAL A 96 -9.27 -18.09 -9.26
N SER A 97 -9.69 -19.28 -8.86
CA SER A 97 -8.80 -20.22 -8.16
C SER A 97 -7.60 -20.63 -8.98
N ILE A 98 -7.81 -20.95 -10.25
CA ILE A 98 -6.72 -21.33 -11.18
C ILE A 98 -5.80 -20.12 -11.43
N ALA A 99 -6.36 -18.93 -11.65
CA ALA A 99 -5.58 -17.71 -11.84
C ALA A 99 -4.68 -17.41 -10.63
N VAL A 100 -5.23 -17.52 -9.42
CA VAL A 100 -4.47 -17.33 -8.17
C VAL A 100 -3.37 -18.37 -8.03
N ILE A 101 -3.62 -19.65 -8.28
CA ILE A 101 -2.61 -20.72 -8.21
C ILE A 101 -1.44 -20.41 -9.15
N ILE A 102 -1.74 -20.05 -10.40
CA ILE A 102 -0.70 -19.77 -11.40
C ILE A 102 0.15 -18.57 -10.96
N VAL A 103 -0.48 -17.46 -10.59
CA VAL A 103 0.26 -16.22 -10.28
C VAL A 103 0.99 -16.32 -8.94
N VAL A 104 0.40 -16.93 -7.92
CA VAL A 104 1.07 -17.14 -6.62
C VAL A 104 2.28 -18.02 -6.78
N TRP A 105 2.21 -19.04 -7.64
CA TRP A 105 3.39 -19.87 -7.94
C TRP A 105 4.56 -19.01 -8.44
N PHE A 106 4.34 -18.05 -9.35
CA PHE A 106 5.37 -17.11 -9.79
C PHE A 106 5.81 -16.15 -8.66
N MET A 107 4.87 -15.71 -7.80
CA MET A 107 5.18 -14.84 -6.67
C MET A 107 6.10 -15.49 -5.61
N MET A 108 6.25 -16.81 -5.62
CA MET A 108 7.17 -17.52 -4.72
C MET A 108 8.65 -17.40 -5.10
N PHE A 109 8.97 -16.70 -6.19
CA PHE A 109 10.34 -16.45 -6.63
C PHE A 109 10.77 -14.96 -6.57
N PRO A 110 10.45 -14.20 -5.50
CA PRO A 110 10.70 -12.76 -5.46
C PRO A 110 12.20 -12.42 -5.45
N GLU A 111 13.03 -13.32 -4.94
CA GLU A 111 14.49 -13.14 -4.87
C GLU A 111 15.14 -13.01 -6.26
N LYS A 112 14.58 -13.67 -7.28
CA LYS A 112 15.06 -13.58 -8.66
C LYS A 112 15.02 -12.15 -9.21
N VAL A 113 14.08 -11.33 -8.72
CA VAL A 113 13.87 -9.95 -9.12
C VAL A 113 14.22 -8.95 -7.99
N LYS A 114 14.93 -9.42 -6.96
CA LYS A 114 15.35 -8.61 -5.80
C LYS A 114 14.19 -7.94 -5.06
N MET A 115 13.03 -8.58 -5.03
CA MET A 115 11.84 -8.12 -4.33
C MET A 115 11.73 -8.77 -2.96
N ASN A 116 11.09 -8.06 -2.02
CA ASN A 116 10.69 -8.60 -0.73
C ASN A 116 9.36 -9.35 -0.87
N GLY A 117 9.34 -10.65 -0.57
CA GLY A 117 8.15 -11.48 -0.74
C GLY A 117 6.94 -10.99 0.06
N ALA A 118 7.13 -10.56 1.31
CA ALA A 118 6.03 -10.02 2.11
C ALA A 118 5.43 -8.76 1.48
N ALA A 119 6.27 -7.86 0.97
CA ALA A 119 5.82 -6.65 0.29
C ALA A 119 5.08 -6.95 -1.02
N VAL A 120 5.49 -7.98 -1.77
CA VAL A 120 4.77 -8.46 -2.97
C VAL A 120 3.36 -8.91 -2.60
N PHE A 121 3.20 -9.74 -1.56
CA PHE A 121 1.88 -10.18 -1.10
C PHE A 121 1.02 -9.02 -0.59
N ILE A 122 1.60 -8.06 0.14
CA ILE A 122 0.88 -6.88 0.62
C ILE A 122 0.42 -6.01 -0.55
N GLY A 123 1.25 -5.76 -1.55
CA GLY A 123 0.85 -5.03 -2.76
C GLY A 123 -0.29 -5.72 -3.49
N THR A 124 -0.22 -7.05 -3.66
CA THR A 124 -1.34 -7.82 -4.22
C THR A 124 -2.64 -7.62 -3.43
N ALA A 125 -2.58 -7.69 -2.08
CA ALA A 125 -3.75 -7.51 -1.23
C ALA A 125 -4.31 -6.08 -1.30
N MET A 126 -3.46 -5.06 -1.35
CA MET A 126 -3.87 -3.67 -1.49
C MET A 126 -4.56 -3.41 -2.84
N PHE A 127 -4.05 -3.98 -3.91
CA PHE A 127 -4.69 -3.91 -5.22
C PHE A 127 -6.10 -4.52 -5.19
N PHE A 128 -6.27 -5.69 -4.57
CA PHE A 128 -7.60 -6.31 -4.40
C PHE A 128 -8.54 -5.41 -3.60
N ALA A 129 -8.05 -4.78 -2.52
CA ALA A 129 -8.84 -3.86 -1.72
C ALA A 129 -9.30 -2.64 -2.53
N LEU A 130 -8.41 -2.04 -3.33
CA LEU A 130 -8.76 -0.93 -4.21
C LEU A 130 -9.75 -1.34 -5.30
N HIS A 131 -9.54 -2.50 -5.92
CA HIS A 131 -10.43 -3.04 -6.92
C HIS A 131 -11.83 -3.30 -6.34
N ALA A 132 -11.91 -3.86 -5.13
CA ALA A 132 -13.17 -4.10 -4.45
C ALA A 132 -13.90 -2.81 -4.04
N ALA A 133 -13.15 -1.76 -3.68
CA ALA A 133 -13.72 -0.45 -3.34
C ALA A 133 -14.24 0.32 -4.56
N CYS A 134 -13.90 -0.11 -5.77
CA CYS A 134 -14.31 0.54 -7.01
C CYS A 134 -14.96 -0.47 -7.99
N PRO A 135 -16.25 -0.82 -7.79
CA PRO A 135 -16.96 -1.81 -8.62
C PRO A 135 -16.94 -1.51 -10.11
N SER A 136 -16.78 -0.24 -10.50
CA SER A 136 -16.68 0.17 -11.92
C SER A 136 -15.41 -0.34 -12.62
N PHE A 137 -14.45 -0.94 -11.91
CA PHE A 137 -13.25 -1.56 -12.46
C PHE A 137 -13.40 -3.07 -12.73
N ILE A 138 -14.58 -3.65 -12.52
CA ILE A 138 -14.81 -5.10 -12.70
C ILE A 138 -14.88 -5.53 -14.18
N ASP A 139 -14.81 -4.60 -15.13
CA ASP A 139 -14.97 -4.89 -16.57
C ASP A 139 -13.73 -5.45 -17.29
N GLY A 140 -12.64 -5.70 -16.57
CA GLY A 140 -11.40 -6.28 -17.14
C GLY A 140 -10.57 -5.32 -18.00
N SER A 141 -10.89 -4.04 -18.00
CA SER A 141 -10.15 -3.03 -18.77
C SER A 141 -8.73 -2.82 -18.23
N ILE A 142 -7.71 -3.10 -19.05
CA ILE A 142 -6.30 -2.92 -18.71
C ILE A 142 -6.00 -1.48 -18.26
N GLY A 143 -6.61 -0.48 -18.89
CA GLY A 143 -6.43 0.92 -18.52
C GLY A 143 -6.84 1.22 -17.08
N LYS A 144 -7.93 0.60 -16.62
CA LYS A 144 -8.38 0.72 -15.23
C LYS A 144 -7.40 0.06 -14.24
N TYR A 145 -6.87 -1.10 -14.58
CA TYR A 145 -5.85 -1.76 -13.75
C TYR A 145 -4.57 -0.93 -13.64
N CYS A 146 -4.11 -0.34 -14.74
CA CYS A 146 -2.97 0.58 -14.70
C CYS A 146 -3.22 1.76 -13.76
N TRP A 147 -4.43 2.33 -13.78
CA TRP A 147 -4.79 3.43 -12.88
C TRP A 147 -4.79 2.98 -11.41
N VAL A 148 -5.34 1.80 -11.09
CA VAL A 148 -5.32 1.24 -9.73
C VAL A 148 -3.88 1.07 -9.25
N ILE A 149 -2.97 0.54 -10.10
CA ILE A 149 -1.54 0.41 -9.77
C ILE A 149 -0.93 1.77 -9.44
N VAL A 150 -1.17 2.79 -10.26
CA VAL A 150 -0.64 4.14 -10.05
C VAL A 150 -1.18 4.72 -8.73
N ALA A 151 -2.48 4.60 -8.49
CA ALA A 151 -3.09 5.05 -7.24
C ALA A 151 -2.46 4.35 -6.03
N GLU A 152 -2.34 3.03 -6.05
CA GLU A 152 -1.69 2.24 -4.99
C GLU A 152 -0.27 2.73 -4.71
N MET A 153 0.53 2.98 -5.76
CA MET A 153 1.92 3.43 -5.59
C MET A 153 2.02 4.83 -4.98
N ILE A 154 1.13 5.76 -5.35
CA ILE A 154 1.10 7.11 -4.78
C ILE A 154 0.78 7.04 -3.28
N TYR A 155 -0.28 6.31 -2.90
CA TYR A 155 -0.69 6.21 -1.50
C TYR A 155 0.29 5.38 -0.66
N THR A 156 0.95 4.39 -1.26
CA THR A 156 2.08 3.68 -0.66
C THR A 156 3.23 4.65 -0.34
N ALA A 157 3.60 5.51 -1.28
CA ALA A 157 4.65 6.50 -1.06
C ALA A 157 4.31 7.48 0.08
N ILE A 158 3.04 7.93 0.16
CA ILE A 158 2.56 8.80 1.26
C ILE A 158 2.72 8.08 2.61
N GLY A 159 2.32 6.82 2.70
CA GLY A 159 2.44 6.05 3.94
C GLY A 159 3.89 5.82 4.37
N LEU A 160 4.77 5.44 3.44
CA LEU A 160 6.19 5.27 3.73
C LEU A 160 6.87 6.58 4.14
N LEU A 161 6.47 7.71 3.53
CA LEU A 161 6.92 9.05 3.94
C LEU A 161 6.47 9.37 5.37
N ALA A 162 5.22 9.06 5.73
CA ALA A 162 4.72 9.23 7.08
C ALA A 162 5.51 8.37 8.09
N GLY A 163 5.87 7.15 7.72
CA GLY A 163 6.74 6.29 8.52
C GLY A 163 8.14 6.90 8.74
N PHE A 164 8.74 7.44 7.69
CA PHE A 164 10.00 8.16 7.77
C PHE A 164 9.92 9.37 8.71
N LEU A 165 8.88 10.20 8.58
CA LEU A 165 8.66 11.36 9.45
C LEU A 165 8.45 10.95 10.91
N THR A 166 7.80 9.82 11.17
CA THR A 166 7.64 9.29 12.53
C THR A 166 8.99 8.95 13.18
N ILE A 167 9.91 8.33 12.44
CA ILE A 167 11.26 8.07 12.94
C ILE A 167 12.02 9.38 13.18
N TRP A 168 11.89 10.34 12.27
CA TRP A 168 12.49 11.67 12.43
C TRP A 168 11.96 12.39 13.67
N PHE A 169 10.65 12.34 13.96
CA PHE A 169 10.06 12.88 15.19
C PHE A 169 10.64 12.23 16.44
N SER A 170 10.87 10.94 16.42
CA SER A 170 11.55 10.22 17.50
C SER A 170 12.95 10.80 17.79
N GLN A 171 13.71 11.15 16.73
CA GLN A 171 15.06 11.71 16.85
C GLN A 171 15.03 13.14 17.42
N ILE A 172 14.15 14.02 16.92
CA ILE A 172 14.09 15.40 17.40
C ILE A 172 13.51 15.53 18.83
N THR A 173 12.71 14.56 19.27
CA THR A 173 12.21 14.54 20.66
C THR A 173 13.17 13.87 21.65
N ALA A 174 14.19 13.18 21.17
CA ALA A 174 15.20 12.48 22.01
C ALA A 174 15.87 13.39 23.07
N PRO A 175 16.21 14.66 22.77
CA PRO A 175 16.81 15.57 23.78
C PRO A 175 15.89 15.85 24.97
N LEU A 176 14.57 15.81 24.81
CA LEU A 176 13.59 16.04 25.88
C LEU A 176 13.60 14.96 26.96
N GLY A 177 14.21 13.82 26.68
CA GLY A 177 14.40 12.72 27.61
C GLY A 177 15.69 12.79 28.42
N LYS A 178 16.61 13.73 28.11
CA LYS A 178 17.84 13.94 28.84
C LYS A 178 17.58 15.03 29.89
N ASP A 179 17.47 14.66 31.18
CA ASP A 179 17.54 15.64 32.25
C ASP A 179 18.99 16.15 32.35
N LYS A 180 19.15 17.44 32.54
CA LYS A 180 20.41 18.02 33.03
C LYS A 180 20.64 17.60 34.46
#